data_60d635738961f9c60f707bffcd643072
#
_entry.id   60d635738961f9c60f707bffcd643072
#
_cell.length_a   1.000
_cell.length_b   1.000
_cell.length_c   1.000
_cell.angle_alpha   90.00
_cell.angle_beta   90.00
_cell.angle_gamma   90.00
#
_symmetry.space_group_name_H-M   'P 1'
#
loop_
_entity.id
_entity.type
_entity.pdbx_description
1 polymer ?
#
loop_
_entity_poly.entity_id
_entity_poly.type
_entity_poly.pdbx_seq_one_letter_code
_entity_poly.pdbx_strand_id
1 'polypeptide(L)'
;VVFTVTVNYIQPAQDGEFSDEVISNFGIDGVTNEEELRQYAYDYLNENAQQNYETNVQQAVMDAFMANNTFTSVPEALVQKYSDAAESSITSMASAYGVDGDTFTQYYYGQDLASFLATYSEEAAKQDIALQAVANRENLNISDEELDQILLDRATAAGYYTIEEYIGETSKEDYREYFLYDKVTDYLVENAKITNN
;
A
#
# COMPACT_ATOMS: atom_id res chain seq x y z
N VAL A 1 -25.41 20.50 28.42
CA VAL A 1 -25.38 21.89 27.96
C VAL A 1 -26.45 22.03 26.90
N VAL A 2 -27.33 23.03 27.04
CA VAL A 2 -28.40 23.34 26.07
C VAL A 2 -27.95 24.60 25.34
N PHE A 3 -27.93 24.55 24.02
CA PHE A 3 -27.66 25.72 23.18
C PHE A 3 -28.96 26.22 22.55
N THR A 4 -29.19 27.51 22.65
CA THR A 4 -30.30 28.18 21.95
C THR A 4 -29.70 28.87 20.73
N VAL A 5 -30.09 28.44 19.53
CA VAL A 5 -29.61 29.00 18.26
C VAL A 5 -30.76 29.76 17.60
N THR A 6 -30.52 31.01 17.22
CA THR A 6 -31.43 31.81 16.42
C THR A 6 -30.91 31.84 14.98
N VAL A 7 -31.70 31.29 14.06
CA VAL A 7 -31.39 31.36 12.61
C VAL A 7 -31.91 32.70 12.10
N ASN A 8 -30.98 33.60 11.72
CA ASN A 8 -31.35 34.94 11.25
C ASN A 8 -31.83 34.94 9.80
N TYR A 9 -31.21 34.14 8.94
CA TYR A 9 -31.63 33.90 7.55
C TYR A 9 -31.03 32.63 7.04
N ILE A 10 -31.65 32.08 6.00
CA ILE A 10 -31.09 30.95 5.20
C ILE A 10 -30.78 31.52 3.82
N GLN A 11 -29.52 31.55 3.47
CA GLN A 11 -29.13 31.89 2.12
C GLN A 11 -29.25 30.61 1.26
N PRO A 12 -30.12 30.61 0.23
CA PRO A 12 -30.18 29.47 -0.68
C PRO A 12 -28.82 29.31 -1.39
N ALA A 13 -28.42 28.07 -1.60
CA ALA A 13 -27.27 27.79 -2.43
C ALA A 13 -27.51 28.38 -3.83
N GLN A 14 -26.63 29.25 -4.28
CA GLN A 14 -26.61 29.71 -5.67
C GLN A 14 -25.58 28.87 -6.38
N ASP A 15 -25.93 28.35 -7.55
CA ASP A 15 -24.95 27.78 -8.46
C ASP A 15 -23.98 28.92 -8.83
N GLY A 16 -22.71 28.79 -8.41
CA GLY A 16 -21.68 29.74 -8.77
C GLY A 16 -21.44 29.69 -10.28
N GLU A 17 -21.19 30.85 -10.91
CA GLU A 17 -20.67 30.83 -12.27
C GLU A 17 -19.31 30.14 -12.28
N PHE A 18 -19.13 29.21 -13.21
CA PHE A 18 -17.89 28.50 -13.43
C PHE A 18 -16.96 29.38 -14.27
N SER A 19 -16.34 30.38 -13.63
CA SER A 19 -15.50 31.38 -14.27
C SER A 19 -14.00 31.10 -14.05
N ASP A 20 -13.17 31.67 -14.89
CA ASP A 20 -11.70 31.55 -14.77
C ASP A 20 -11.20 32.07 -13.41
N GLU A 21 -11.84 33.09 -12.84
CA GLU A 21 -11.56 33.61 -11.50
C GLU A 21 -11.82 32.54 -10.41
N VAL A 22 -12.95 31.84 -10.51
CA VAL A 22 -13.30 30.74 -9.57
C VAL A 22 -12.32 29.60 -9.73
N ILE A 23 -11.96 29.24 -10.96
CA ILE A 23 -11.00 28.16 -11.26
C ILE A 23 -9.62 28.48 -10.69
N SER A 24 -9.14 29.71 -10.91
CA SER A 24 -7.85 30.15 -10.36
C SER A 24 -7.80 30.07 -8.84
N ASN A 25 -8.93 30.27 -8.16
CA ASN A 25 -9.04 30.18 -6.70
C ASN A 25 -8.96 28.73 -6.15
N PHE A 26 -9.03 27.72 -7.00
CA PHE A 26 -8.78 26.31 -6.57
C PHE A 26 -7.32 26.07 -6.17
N GLY A 27 -6.39 26.96 -6.57
CA GLY A 27 -4.98 26.87 -6.19
C GLY A 27 -4.26 25.66 -6.81
N ILE A 28 -4.76 25.15 -7.92
CA ILE A 28 -4.11 24.08 -8.68
C ILE A 28 -3.07 24.72 -9.60
N ASP A 29 -1.80 24.35 -9.42
CA ASP A 29 -0.71 24.92 -10.19
C ASP A 29 -0.89 24.68 -11.70
N GLY A 30 -0.74 25.75 -12.50
CA GLY A 30 -0.93 25.70 -13.94
C GLY A 30 -2.39 25.64 -14.43
N VAL A 31 -3.40 25.73 -13.52
CA VAL A 31 -4.83 25.69 -13.88
C VAL A 31 -5.46 27.05 -13.61
N THR A 32 -5.82 27.76 -14.68
CA THR A 32 -6.37 29.13 -14.60
C THR A 32 -7.70 29.31 -15.34
N ASN A 33 -8.11 28.33 -16.14
CA ASN A 33 -9.33 28.38 -16.97
C ASN A 33 -9.97 26.99 -17.09
N GLU A 34 -11.17 26.93 -17.66
CA GLU A 34 -11.96 25.71 -17.79
C GLU A 34 -11.27 24.61 -18.61
N GLU A 35 -10.57 24.99 -19.68
CA GLU A 35 -9.88 24.01 -20.55
C GLU A 35 -8.74 23.31 -19.77
N GLU A 36 -7.91 24.08 -19.05
CA GLU A 36 -6.83 23.58 -18.22
C GLU A 36 -7.37 22.73 -17.06
N LEU A 37 -8.48 23.14 -16.44
CA LEU A 37 -9.11 22.35 -15.38
C LEU A 37 -9.65 20.99 -15.90
N ARG A 38 -10.24 20.98 -17.09
CA ARG A 38 -10.72 19.75 -17.72
C ARG A 38 -9.56 18.82 -18.09
N GLN A 39 -8.45 19.39 -18.60
CA GLN A 39 -7.26 18.60 -18.89
C GLN A 39 -6.66 18.03 -17.61
N TYR A 40 -6.50 18.85 -16.57
CA TYR A 40 -6.04 18.40 -15.25
C TYR A 40 -6.90 17.26 -14.68
N ALA A 41 -8.22 17.41 -14.72
CA ALA A 41 -9.15 16.39 -14.24
C ALA A 41 -9.05 15.10 -15.07
N TYR A 42 -8.91 15.21 -16.38
CA TYR A 42 -8.72 14.06 -17.25
C TYR A 42 -7.42 13.32 -16.94
N ASP A 43 -6.31 14.03 -16.82
CA ASP A 43 -5.00 13.45 -16.53
C ASP A 43 -5.01 12.78 -15.14
N TYR A 44 -5.55 13.46 -14.12
CA TYR A 44 -5.70 12.93 -12.78
C TYR A 44 -6.55 11.63 -12.74
N LEU A 45 -7.69 11.62 -13.44
CA LEU A 45 -8.56 10.44 -13.50
C LEU A 45 -7.90 9.29 -14.27
N ASN A 46 -7.16 9.61 -15.35
CA ASN A 46 -6.45 8.61 -16.13
C ASN A 46 -5.29 7.99 -15.36
N GLU A 47 -4.50 8.80 -14.66
CA GLU A 47 -3.43 8.30 -13.78
C GLU A 47 -3.98 7.40 -12.66
N ASN A 48 -5.06 7.82 -11.99
CA ASN A 48 -5.70 6.99 -10.96
C ASN A 48 -6.27 5.68 -11.55
N ALA A 49 -6.88 5.75 -12.73
CA ALA A 49 -7.40 4.56 -13.40
C ALA A 49 -6.27 3.59 -13.76
N GLN A 50 -5.14 4.11 -14.24
CA GLN A 50 -3.96 3.31 -14.56
C GLN A 50 -3.36 2.66 -13.31
N GLN A 51 -3.16 3.42 -12.24
CA GLN A 51 -2.66 2.90 -10.97
C GLN A 51 -3.58 1.81 -10.38
N ASN A 52 -4.90 2.06 -10.41
CA ASN A 52 -5.88 1.07 -9.96
C ASN A 52 -5.85 -0.20 -10.83
N TYR A 53 -5.70 -0.05 -12.14
CA TYR A 53 -5.57 -1.20 -13.05
C TYR A 53 -4.31 -2.01 -12.73
N GLU A 54 -3.16 -1.38 -12.58
CA GLU A 54 -1.90 -2.04 -12.24
C GLU A 54 -1.99 -2.78 -10.90
N THR A 55 -2.53 -2.14 -9.87
CA THR A 55 -2.76 -2.75 -8.55
C THR A 55 -3.70 -3.96 -8.66
N ASN A 56 -4.80 -3.84 -9.40
CA ASN A 56 -5.75 -4.94 -9.59
C ASN A 56 -5.14 -6.11 -10.36
N VAL A 57 -4.29 -5.83 -11.35
CA VAL A 57 -3.56 -6.84 -12.10
C VAL A 57 -2.57 -7.56 -11.19
N GLN A 58 -1.77 -6.83 -10.42
CA GLN A 58 -0.83 -7.42 -9.46
C GLN A 58 -1.55 -8.32 -8.46
N GLN A 59 -2.66 -7.85 -7.87
CA GLN A 59 -3.45 -8.63 -6.93
C GLN A 59 -4.02 -9.89 -7.59
N ALA A 60 -4.62 -9.78 -8.78
CA ALA A 60 -5.20 -10.93 -9.47
C ALA A 60 -4.16 -11.98 -9.87
N VAL A 61 -2.97 -11.54 -10.28
CA VAL A 61 -1.83 -12.43 -10.59
C VAL A 61 -1.35 -13.14 -9.34
N MET A 62 -1.21 -12.40 -8.23
CA MET A 62 -0.79 -12.97 -6.94
C MET A 62 -1.81 -13.97 -6.41
N ASP A 63 -3.11 -13.64 -6.45
CA ASP A 63 -4.18 -14.54 -6.04
C ASP A 63 -4.18 -15.84 -6.86
N ALA A 64 -4.06 -15.72 -8.20
CA ALA A 64 -3.97 -16.87 -9.08
C ALA A 64 -2.70 -17.69 -8.83
N PHE A 65 -1.57 -17.03 -8.59
CA PHE A 65 -0.31 -17.69 -8.26
C PHE A 65 -0.45 -18.48 -6.95
N MET A 66 -0.94 -17.87 -5.89
CA MET A 66 -1.13 -18.53 -4.59
C MET A 66 -2.14 -19.68 -4.67
N ALA A 67 -3.26 -19.51 -5.37
CA ALA A 67 -4.28 -20.54 -5.54
C ALA A 67 -3.79 -21.80 -6.29
N ASN A 68 -2.75 -21.67 -7.12
CA ASN A 68 -2.15 -22.77 -7.87
C ASN A 68 -0.97 -23.44 -7.14
N ASN A 69 -0.58 -22.94 -5.96
CA ASN A 69 0.47 -23.55 -5.16
C ASN A 69 -0.09 -24.47 -4.08
N THR A 70 0.68 -25.51 -3.75
CA THR A 70 0.39 -26.42 -2.65
C THR A 70 1.56 -26.43 -1.68
N PHE A 71 1.24 -26.24 -0.40
CA PHE A 71 2.22 -26.20 0.67
C PHE A 71 2.15 -27.50 1.48
N THR A 72 3.23 -28.26 1.51
CA THR A 72 3.31 -29.51 2.30
C THR A 72 3.53 -29.23 3.78
N SER A 73 4.20 -28.13 4.09
CA SER A 73 4.39 -27.61 5.45
C SER A 73 4.77 -26.14 5.40
N VAL A 74 4.40 -25.41 6.44
CA VAL A 74 4.83 -24.02 6.68
C VAL A 74 5.65 -24.03 7.98
N PRO A 75 6.89 -23.53 8.01
CA PRO A 75 7.69 -23.49 9.22
C PRO A 75 7.04 -22.64 10.30
N GLU A 76 6.86 -23.20 11.50
CA GLU A 76 6.24 -22.51 12.63
C GLU A 76 6.98 -21.20 12.99
N ALA A 77 8.31 -21.20 12.93
CA ALA A 77 9.11 -20.00 13.18
C ALA A 77 8.83 -18.88 12.19
N LEU A 78 8.49 -19.19 10.93
CA LEU A 78 8.12 -18.18 9.94
C LEU A 78 6.72 -17.63 10.20
N VAL A 79 5.77 -18.49 10.54
CA VAL A 79 4.43 -18.06 10.97
C VAL A 79 4.51 -17.15 12.19
N GLN A 80 5.35 -17.51 13.18
CA GLN A 80 5.54 -16.68 14.38
C GLN A 80 6.15 -15.32 14.04
N LYS A 81 7.15 -15.24 13.15
CA LYS A 81 7.73 -13.98 12.67
C LYS A 81 6.64 -13.04 12.14
N TYR A 82 5.76 -13.53 11.28
CA TYR A 82 4.67 -12.72 10.71
C TYR A 82 3.60 -12.39 11.74
N SER A 83 3.33 -13.29 12.69
CA SER A 83 2.40 -13.03 13.80
C SER A 83 2.90 -11.88 14.69
N ASP A 84 4.17 -11.93 15.11
CA ASP A 84 4.77 -10.90 15.98
C ASP A 84 4.79 -9.54 15.27
N ALA A 85 5.15 -9.49 13.99
CA ALA A 85 5.16 -8.27 13.19
C ALA A 85 3.76 -7.67 13.02
N ALA A 86 2.77 -8.52 12.71
CA ALA A 86 1.38 -8.09 12.56
C ALA A 86 0.79 -7.60 13.88
N GLU A 87 1.04 -8.31 15.00
CA GLU A 87 0.58 -7.90 16.34
C GLU A 87 1.16 -6.54 16.73
N SER A 88 2.45 -6.32 16.50
CA SER A 88 3.10 -5.03 16.75
C SER A 88 2.48 -3.90 15.93
N SER A 89 2.25 -4.14 14.64
CA SER A 89 1.63 -3.16 13.74
C SER A 89 0.20 -2.83 14.14
N ILE A 90 -0.64 -3.86 14.40
CA ILE A 90 -2.03 -3.69 14.84
C ILE A 90 -2.08 -2.93 16.18
N THR A 91 -1.24 -3.30 17.13
CA THR A 91 -1.20 -2.64 18.45
C THR A 91 -0.82 -1.16 18.33
N SER A 92 0.14 -0.86 17.47
CA SER A 92 0.55 0.53 17.21
C SER A 92 -0.58 1.34 16.56
N MET A 93 -1.25 0.78 15.55
CA MET A 93 -2.39 1.43 14.90
C MET A 93 -3.56 1.61 15.88
N ALA A 94 -3.93 0.58 16.62
CA ALA A 94 -5.00 0.64 17.62
C ALA A 94 -4.75 1.73 18.66
N SER A 95 -3.51 1.83 19.15
CA SER A 95 -3.09 2.85 20.12
C SER A 95 -3.25 4.27 19.57
N ALA A 96 -2.97 4.49 18.27
CA ALA A 96 -3.16 5.79 17.63
C ALA A 96 -4.65 6.21 17.57
N TYR A 97 -5.56 5.24 17.56
CA TYR A 97 -7.02 5.47 17.67
C TYR A 97 -7.55 5.41 19.10
N GLY A 98 -6.69 5.16 20.10
CA GLY A 98 -7.08 5.08 21.51
C GLY A 98 -7.89 3.85 21.87
N VAL A 99 -7.74 2.75 21.13
CA VAL A 99 -8.41 1.45 21.34
C VAL A 99 -7.37 0.33 21.51
N ASP A 100 -7.83 -0.84 21.96
CA ASP A 100 -7.00 -2.05 21.98
C ASP A 100 -7.03 -2.79 20.63
N GLY A 101 -6.12 -3.77 20.46
CA GLY A 101 -5.97 -4.53 19.24
C GLY A 101 -7.23 -5.35 18.88
N ASP A 102 -7.92 -5.94 19.87
CA ASP A 102 -9.16 -6.68 19.64
C ASP A 102 -10.29 -5.78 19.10
N THR A 103 -10.47 -4.62 19.71
CA THR A 103 -11.45 -3.63 19.26
C THR A 103 -11.12 -3.16 17.84
N PHE A 104 -9.84 -2.91 17.55
CA PHE A 104 -9.39 -2.49 16.24
C PHE A 104 -9.66 -3.56 15.18
N THR A 105 -9.23 -4.81 15.41
CA THR A 105 -9.41 -5.91 14.45
C THR A 105 -10.87 -6.30 14.28
N GLN A 106 -11.68 -6.24 15.36
CA GLN A 106 -13.12 -6.46 15.25
C GLN A 106 -13.81 -5.42 14.36
N TYR A 107 -13.37 -4.16 14.44
CA TYR A 107 -13.97 -3.07 13.66
C TYR A 107 -13.58 -3.14 12.18
N TYR A 108 -12.28 -3.35 11.89
CA TYR A 108 -11.76 -3.30 10.52
C TYR A 108 -11.81 -4.63 9.78
N TYR A 109 -11.68 -5.75 10.48
CA TYR A 109 -11.58 -7.09 9.88
C TYR A 109 -12.71 -8.05 10.32
N GLY A 110 -13.57 -7.63 11.23
CA GLY A 110 -14.74 -8.41 11.68
C GLY A 110 -14.39 -9.62 12.55
N GLN A 111 -13.17 -9.67 13.12
CA GLN A 111 -12.69 -10.79 13.96
C GLN A 111 -11.79 -10.27 15.09
N ASP A 112 -11.61 -11.09 16.14
CA ASP A 112 -10.68 -10.77 17.22
C ASP A 112 -9.21 -10.83 16.75
N LEU A 113 -8.31 -10.22 17.54
CA LEU A 113 -6.88 -10.14 17.21
C LEU A 113 -6.24 -11.52 17.03
N ALA A 114 -6.55 -12.48 17.90
CA ALA A 114 -5.96 -13.81 17.84
C ALA A 114 -6.37 -14.56 16.55
N SER A 115 -7.63 -14.46 16.16
CA SER A 115 -8.16 -15.04 14.91
C SER A 115 -7.57 -14.37 13.68
N PHE A 116 -7.44 -13.04 13.72
CA PHE A 116 -6.78 -12.28 12.66
C PHE A 116 -5.32 -12.73 12.50
N LEU A 117 -4.53 -12.73 13.58
CA LEU A 117 -3.13 -13.12 13.55
C LEU A 117 -2.95 -14.56 13.05
N ALA A 118 -3.76 -15.51 13.50
CA ALA A 118 -3.67 -16.90 13.07
C ALA A 118 -3.85 -17.05 11.55
N THR A 119 -4.83 -16.36 10.97
CA THR A 119 -5.09 -16.42 9.52
C THR A 119 -4.04 -15.67 8.73
N TYR A 120 -3.77 -14.42 9.11
CA TYR A 120 -2.85 -13.53 8.41
C TYR A 120 -1.43 -14.08 8.36
N SER A 121 -0.90 -14.54 9.52
CA SER A 121 0.48 -14.99 9.60
C SER A 121 0.75 -16.28 8.84
N GLU A 122 -0.22 -17.20 8.78
CA GLU A 122 -0.11 -18.42 7.98
C GLU A 122 -0.08 -18.08 6.48
N GLU A 123 -0.96 -17.20 6.01
CA GLU A 123 -1.00 -16.78 4.60
C GLU A 123 0.23 -15.97 4.21
N ALA A 124 0.70 -15.06 5.06
CA ALA A 124 1.94 -14.31 4.83
C ALA A 124 3.17 -15.23 4.75
N ALA A 125 3.27 -16.23 5.64
CA ALA A 125 4.34 -17.21 5.62
C ALA A 125 4.31 -18.07 4.34
N LYS A 126 3.13 -18.49 3.88
CA LYS A 126 2.96 -19.22 2.61
C LYS A 126 3.39 -18.37 1.43
N GLN A 127 3.00 -17.11 1.40
CA GLN A 127 3.35 -16.18 0.34
C GLN A 127 4.87 -15.97 0.27
N ASP A 128 5.52 -15.75 1.40
CA ASP A 128 6.98 -15.62 1.46
C ASP A 128 7.69 -16.87 0.89
N ILE A 129 7.31 -18.07 1.32
CA ILE A 129 7.85 -19.32 0.80
C ILE A 129 7.68 -19.42 -0.72
N ALA A 130 6.50 -19.08 -1.23
CA ALA A 130 6.19 -19.17 -2.65
C ALA A 130 7.01 -18.16 -3.47
N LEU A 131 7.11 -16.92 -3.01
CA LEU A 131 7.90 -15.87 -3.66
C LEU A 131 9.40 -16.19 -3.62
N GLN A 132 9.91 -16.67 -2.49
CA GLN A 132 11.32 -17.08 -2.37
C GLN A 132 11.63 -18.26 -3.28
N ALA A 133 10.69 -19.18 -3.49
CA ALA A 133 10.87 -20.28 -4.44
C ALA A 133 10.99 -19.78 -5.89
N VAL A 134 10.17 -18.79 -6.29
CA VAL A 134 10.27 -18.12 -7.60
C VAL A 134 11.61 -17.40 -7.71
N ALA A 135 11.97 -16.60 -6.70
CA ALA A 135 13.22 -15.85 -6.69
C ALA A 135 14.45 -16.76 -6.88
N ASN A 136 14.47 -17.89 -6.19
CA ASN A 136 15.55 -18.88 -6.32
C ASN A 136 15.58 -19.52 -7.70
N ARG A 137 14.42 -19.87 -8.26
CA ARG A 137 14.31 -20.54 -9.56
C ARG A 137 14.68 -19.62 -10.71
N GLU A 138 14.27 -18.37 -10.65
CA GLU A 138 14.43 -17.40 -11.73
C GLU A 138 15.66 -16.47 -11.53
N ASN A 139 16.46 -16.70 -10.48
CA ASN A 139 17.65 -15.90 -10.11
C ASN A 139 17.33 -14.43 -9.86
N LEU A 140 16.22 -14.16 -9.15
CA LEU A 140 15.74 -12.81 -8.82
C LEU A 140 16.23 -12.34 -7.45
N ASN A 141 16.97 -13.14 -6.71
CA ASN A 141 17.50 -12.78 -5.40
C ASN A 141 18.31 -11.47 -5.48
N ILE A 142 18.18 -10.66 -4.44
CA ILE A 142 18.85 -9.36 -4.35
C ILE A 142 20.16 -9.55 -3.57
N SER A 143 21.31 -9.30 -4.23
CA SER A 143 22.61 -9.33 -3.56
C SER A 143 22.79 -8.15 -2.60
N ASP A 144 23.80 -8.22 -1.73
CA ASP A 144 24.12 -7.13 -0.80
C ASP A 144 24.47 -5.84 -1.57
N GLU A 145 25.22 -5.98 -2.66
CA GLU A 145 25.62 -4.84 -3.50
C GLU A 145 24.42 -4.23 -4.22
N GLU A 146 23.49 -5.06 -4.74
CA GLU A 146 22.25 -4.60 -5.36
C GLU A 146 21.36 -3.87 -4.35
N LEU A 147 21.21 -4.44 -3.14
CA LEU A 147 20.44 -3.82 -2.06
C LEU A 147 21.02 -2.46 -1.65
N ASP A 148 22.32 -2.38 -1.44
CA ASP A 148 23.00 -1.15 -1.06
C ASP A 148 22.81 -0.06 -2.14
N GLN A 149 22.86 -0.42 -3.41
CA GLN A 149 22.61 0.52 -4.49
C GLN A 149 21.16 1.02 -4.49
N ILE A 150 20.17 0.12 -4.37
CA ILE A 150 18.74 0.49 -4.30
C ILE A 150 18.48 1.42 -3.11
N LEU A 151 19.03 1.10 -1.94
CA LEU A 151 18.85 1.89 -0.73
C LEU A 151 19.51 3.28 -0.86
N LEU A 152 20.71 3.36 -1.46
CA LEU A 152 21.41 4.62 -1.67
C LEU A 152 20.65 5.53 -2.65
N ASP A 153 20.12 4.96 -3.73
CA ASP A 153 19.35 5.71 -4.71
C ASP A 153 18.06 6.26 -4.10
N ARG A 154 17.36 5.45 -3.30
CA ARG A 154 16.14 5.89 -2.55
C ARG A 154 16.46 6.92 -1.48
N ALA A 155 17.53 6.74 -0.71
CA ALA A 155 18.01 7.71 0.28
C ALA A 155 18.28 9.07 -0.39
N THR A 156 19.02 9.07 -1.50
CA THR A 156 19.35 10.27 -2.25
C THR A 156 18.10 10.97 -2.79
N ALA A 157 17.16 10.22 -3.37
CA ALA A 157 15.89 10.75 -3.86
C ALA A 157 15.02 11.36 -2.75
N ALA A 158 15.10 10.81 -1.54
CA ALA A 158 14.41 11.30 -0.35
C ALA A 158 15.18 12.44 0.39
N GLY A 159 16.38 12.82 -0.09
CA GLY A 159 17.17 13.91 0.49
C GLY A 159 18.07 13.50 1.67
N TYR A 160 18.28 12.20 1.89
CA TYR A 160 19.22 11.68 2.87
C TYR A 160 20.62 11.52 2.26
N TYR A 161 21.64 11.58 3.11
CA TYR A 161 23.03 11.47 2.67
C TYR A 161 23.60 10.05 2.80
N THR A 162 22.99 9.22 3.66
CA THR A 162 23.45 7.84 3.92
C THR A 162 22.26 6.87 3.95
N ILE A 163 22.57 5.59 3.74
CA ILE A 163 21.58 4.52 3.88
C ILE A 163 21.06 4.45 5.30
N GLU A 164 21.95 4.58 6.31
CA GLU A 164 21.62 4.50 7.72
C GLU A 164 20.62 5.59 8.14
N GLU A 165 20.79 6.82 7.63
CA GLU A 165 19.83 7.90 7.86
C GLU A 165 18.46 7.62 7.25
N TYR A 166 18.44 6.98 6.09
CA TYR A 166 17.21 6.66 5.37
C TYR A 166 16.43 5.51 6.00
N ILE A 167 17.11 4.41 6.35
CA ILE A 167 16.45 3.22 6.88
C ILE A 167 16.07 3.37 8.37
N GLY A 168 16.78 4.24 9.13
CA GLY A 168 16.53 4.45 10.55
C GLY A 168 16.70 3.17 11.37
N GLU A 169 15.65 2.76 12.08
CA GLU A 169 15.65 1.54 12.90
C GLU A 169 15.27 0.26 12.11
N THR A 170 14.85 0.39 10.87
CA THR A 170 14.49 -0.75 10.02
C THR A 170 15.74 -1.47 9.54
N SER A 171 15.75 -2.79 9.57
CA SER A 171 16.91 -3.57 9.13
C SER A 171 17.03 -3.55 7.59
N LYS A 172 18.27 -3.68 7.08
CA LYS A 172 18.48 -3.87 5.63
C LYS A 172 17.78 -5.12 5.11
N GLU A 173 17.63 -6.15 5.94
CA GLU A 173 16.99 -7.40 5.54
C GLU A 173 15.48 -7.23 5.34
N ASP A 174 14.81 -6.40 6.15
CA ASP A 174 13.39 -6.08 5.94
C ASP A 174 13.18 -5.34 4.59
N TYR A 175 14.12 -4.47 4.24
CA TYR A 175 14.11 -3.83 2.90
C TYR A 175 14.39 -4.83 1.78
N ARG A 176 15.29 -5.81 1.99
CA ARG A 176 15.54 -6.87 1.01
C ARG A 176 14.29 -7.69 0.75
N GLU A 177 13.57 -8.09 1.80
CA GLU A 177 12.32 -8.82 1.68
C GLU A 177 11.27 -8.00 0.90
N TYR A 178 11.15 -6.70 1.21
CA TYR A 178 10.25 -5.79 0.51
C TYR A 178 10.59 -5.68 -0.99
N PHE A 179 11.83 -5.40 -1.34
CA PHE A 179 12.24 -5.28 -2.76
C PHE A 179 12.21 -6.61 -3.50
N LEU A 180 12.44 -7.72 -2.80
CA LEU A 180 12.30 -9.04 -3.39
C LEU A 180 10.84 -9.33 -3.73
N TYR A 181 9.92 -8.96 -2.83
CA TYR A 181 8.49 -9.06 -3.08
C TYR A 181 8.08 -8.29 -4.36
N ASP A 182 8.49 -7.03 -4.47
CA ASP A 182 8.21 -6.20 -5.65
C ASP A 182 8.78 -6.85 -6.92
N LYS A 183 10.06 -7.21 -6.90
CA LYS A 183 10.77 -7.79 -8.05
C LYS A 183 10.13 -9.11 -8.53
N VAL A 184 9.72 -9.96 -7.62
CA VAL A 184 9.06 -11.23 -7.95
C VAL A 184 7.63 -10.99 -8.44
N THR A 185 6.91 -10.06 -7.83
CA THR A 185 5.55 -9.70 -8.26
C THR A 185 5.57 -9.14 -9.70
N ASP A 186 6.48 -8.23 -9.99
CA ASP A 186 6.67 -7.69 -11.35
C ASP A 186 6.99 -8.81 -12.35
N TYR A 187 7.91 -9.70 -12.01
CA TYR A 187 8.23 -10.88 -12.85
C TYR A 187 6.98 -11.74 -13.09
N LEU A 188 6.17 -11.99 -12.08
CA LEU A 188 4.94 -12.78 -12.22
C LEU A 188 3.93 -12.07 -13.13
N VAL A 189 3.77 -10.76 -13.00
CA VAL A 189 2.88 -9.94 -13.84
C VAL A 189 3.35 -9.95 -15.29
N GLU A 190 4.64 -9.73 -15.55
CA GLU A 190 5.24 -9.73 -16.91
C GLU A 190 5.07 -11.08 -17.62
N ASN A 191 5.07 -12.18 -16.87
CA ASN A 191 4.94 -13.53 -17.42
C ASN A 191 3.50 -14.08 -17.34
N ALA A 192 2.55 -13.32 -16.78
CA ALA A 192 1.15 -13.72 -16.70
C ALA A 192 0.41 -13.52 -18.03
N LYS A 193 -0.51 -14.43 -18.32
CA LYS A 193 -1.45 -14.23 -19.41
C LYS A 193 -2.70 -13.51 -18.90
N ILE A 194 -2.72 -12.20 -19.09
CA ILE A 194 -3.85 -11.35 -18.67
C ILE A 194 -4.91 -11.35 -19.78
N THR A 195 -6.16 -11.65 -19.43
CA THR A 195 -7.31 -11.55 -20.32
C THR A 195 -8.32 -10.60 -19.70
N ASN A 196 -8.58 -9.49 -20.38
CA ASN A 196 -9.64 -8.56 -19.99
C ASN A 196 -10.98 -9.16 -20.47
N ASN A 197 -11.89 -9.39 -19.53
CA ASN A 197 -13.27 -9.79 -19.84
C ASN A 197 -14.18 -8.57 -19.87
#